data_4f323d94bcdc230ff054743ab2e607ff
#
_entry.id   4f323d94bcdc230ff054743ab2e607ff
#
_cell.length_a   1.000
_cell.length_b   1.000
_cell.length_c   1.000
_cell.angle_alpha   90.00
_cell.angle_beta   90.00
_cell.angle_gamma   90.00
#
_symmetry.space_group_name_H-M   'P 1'
#
loop_
_entity.id
_entity.type
_entity.pdbx_description
1 polymer ?
#
loop_
_entity_poly.entity_id
_entity_poly.type
_entity_poly.pdbx_seq_one_letter_code
_entity_poly.pdbx_strand_id
1 'polypeptide(L)'
;MNIRPLGVGDDAAVAAAEHLFDHAVDASAAARFLAEPGHHLLVAYDVDERPVGFVSGVETTHPDKGTEMFLYELAVDEPARRQGFGGALVEALATLARERGCYGMFVLTDDDNVAALATYRGAGGGKEARNVMLEWDFRG
;
A
#
# COMPACT_ATOMS: atom_id res chain seq x y z
N MET A 1 12.27 -13.05 1.06
CA MET A 1 10.89 -12.54 1.20
C MET A 1 10.34 -12.27 -0.19
N ASN A 2 9.19 -12.83 -0.50
CA ASN A 2 8.64 -12.77 -1.86
C ASN A 2 7.54 -11.71 -1.94
N ILE A 3 7.83 -10.61 -2.62
CA ILE A 3 6.88 -9.50 -2.83
C ILE A 3 6.67 -9.37 -4.33
N ARG A 4 5.41 -9.40 -4.77
CA ARG A 4 5.06 -9.35 -6.19
C ARG A 4 4.12 -8.18 -6.48
N PRO A 5 4.40 -7.39 -7.52
CA PRO A 5 3.42 -6.43 -8.01
C PRO A 5 2.31 -7.15 -8.78
N LEU A 6 1.06 -6.78 -8.50
CA LEU A 6 -0.08 -7.28 -9.25
C LEU A 6 -0.47 -6.29 -10.34
N GLY A 7 -0.95 -6.79 -11.45
CA GLY A 7 -1.36 -6.00 -12.61
C GLY A 7 -2.56 -6.59 -13.32
N VAL A 8 -2.84 -6.10 -14.52
CA VAL A 8 -3.97 -6.57 -15.33
C VAL A 8 -3.89 -8.09 -15.48
N GLY A 9 -5.00 -8.77 -15.19
CA GLY A 9 -5.10 -10.23 -15.23
C GLY A 9 -4.89 -10.93 -13.90
N ASP A 10 -4.46 -10.20 -12.86
CA ASP A 10 -4.17 -10.78 -11.54
C ASP A 10 -5.39 -10.74 -10.59
N ASP A 11 -6.61 -10.73 -11.14
CA ASP A 11 -7.85 -10.71 -10.35
C ASP A 11 -7.93 -11.86 -9.35
N ALA A 12 -7.48 -13.05 -9.75
CA ALA A 12 -7.47 -14.21 -8.87
C ALA A 12 -6.52 -14.03 -7.68
N ALA A 13 -5.37 -13.36 -7.91
CA ALA A 13 -4.41 -13.08 -6.84
C ALA A 13 -4.97 -12.05 -5.85
N VAL A 14 -5.72 -11.06 -6.32
CA VAL A 14 -6.42 -10.10 -5.46
C VAL A 14 -7.47 -10.83 -4.61
N ALA A 15 -8.28 -11.70 -5.23
CA ALA A 15 -9.29 -12.48 -4.51
C ALA A 15 -8.65 -13.39 -3.44
N ALA A 16 -7.51 -14.00 -3.74
CA ALA A 16 -6.78 -14.84 -2.80
C ALA A 16 -6.25 -14.06 -1.59
N ALA A 17 -6.07 -12.75 -1.72
CA ALA A 17 -5.59 -11.85 -0.66
C ALA A 17 -6.75 -11.17 0.10
N GLU A 18 -7.98 -11.55 -0.14
CA GLU A 18 -9.18 -10.87 0.41
C GLU A 18 -9.14 -10.74 1.93
N HIS A 19 -8.62 -11.74 2.62
CA HIS A 19 -8.52 -11.73 4.10
C HIS A 19 -7.63 -10.62 4.64
N LEU A 20 -6.82 -9.99 3.81
CA LEU A 20 -5.95 -8.87 4.20
C LEU A 20 -6.64 -7.51 4.08
N PHE A 21 -7.76 -7.44 3.36
CA PHE A 21 -8.51 -6.19 3.17
C PHE A 21 -9.58 -6.02 4.25
N ASP A 22 -10.02 -4.79 4.46
CA ASP A 22 -11.06 -4.48 5.44
C ASP A 22 -12.45 -5.00 5.03
N HIS A 23 -12.67 -5.17 3.72
CA HIS A 23 -13.96 -5.58 3.16
C HIS A 23 -13.76 -6.68 2.12
N ALA A 24 -14.85 -7.36 1.76
CA ALA A 24 -14.85 -8.30 0.65
C ALA A 24 -14.42 -7.60 -0.65
N VAL A 25 -13.69 -8.32 -1.50
CA VAL A 25 -13.24 -7.78 -2.78
C VAL A 25 -14.44 -7.52 -3.69
N ASP A 26 -14.51 -6.29 -4.22
CA ASP A 26 -15.45 -5.92 -5.29
C ASP A 26 -14.73 -6.20 -6.61
N ALA A 27 -15.22 -7.17 -7.38
CA ALA A 27 -14.57 -7.61 -8.61
C ALA A 27 -14.41 -6.47 -9.63
N SER A 28 -15.43 -5.61 -9.75
CA SER A 28 -15.39 -4.48 -10.68
C SER A 28 -14.33 -3.44 -10.25
N ALA A 29 -14.30 -3.10 -8.97
CA ALA A 29 -13.32 -2.17 -8.43
C ALA A 29 -11.90 -2.74 -8.53
N ALA A 30 -11.71 -4.03 -8.27
CA ALA A 30 -10.42 -4.69 -8.38
C ALA A 30 -9.90 -4.66 -9.83
N ALA A 31 -10.74 -4.99 -10.81
CA ALA A 31 -10.37 -4.94 -12.22
C ALA A 31 -9.97 -3.52 -12.64
N ARG A 32 -10.73 -2.51 -12.23
CA ARG A 32 -10.42 -1.12 -12.51
C ARG A 32 -9.11 -0.68 -11.84
N PHE A 33 -8.90 -1.07 -10.60
CA PHE A 33 -7.64 -0.78 -9.88
C PHE A 33 -6.44 -1.34 -10.64
N LEU A 34 -6.50 -2.60 -11.04
CA LEU A 34 -5.40 -3.27 -11.75
C LEU A 34 -5.13 -2.67 -13.13
N ALA A 35 -6.14 -2.07 -13.76
CA ALA A 35 -6.02 -1.45 -15.08
C ALA A 35 -5.43 -0.03 -15.03
N GLU A 36 -5.45 0.63 -13.88
CA GLU A 36 -4.96 2.00 -13.73
C GLU A 36 -3.44 2.01 -13.58
N PRO A 37 -2.69 2.64 -14.51
CA PRO A 37 -1.21 2.60 -14.47
C PRO A 37 -0.59 3.21 -13.22
N GLY A 38 -1.27 4.17 -12.60
CA GLY A 38 -0.79 4.86 -11.40
C GLY A 38 -1.23 4.20 -10.10
N HIS A 39 -1.97 3.10 -10.15
CA HIS A 39 -2.40 2.36 -8.96
C HIS A 39 -1.56 1.10 -8.80
N HIS A 40 -1.02 0.89 -7.61
CA HIS A 40 -0.07 -0.18 -7.35
C HIS A 40 -0.51 -1.03 -6.17
N LEU A 41 -0.40 -2.33 -6.33
CA LEU A 41 -0.65 -3.31 -5.28
C LEU A 41 0.52 -4.30 -5.26
N LEU A 42 1.26 -4.29 -4.16
CA LEU A 42 2.35 -5.24 -3.93
C LEU A 42 1.92 -6.20 -2.84
N VAL A 43 2.01 -7.49 -3.13
CA VAL A 43 1.60 -8.54 -2.19
C VAL A 43 2.80 -9.35 -1.75
N ALA A 44 2.94 -9.57 -0.45
CA ALA A 44 3.96 -10.41 0.14
C ALA A 44 3.41 -11.82 0.35
N TYR A 45 4.23 -12.82 0.01
CA TYR A 45 3.89 -14.23 0.13
C TYR A 45 4.86 -14.93 1.08
N ASP A 46 4.35 -15.88 1.83
CA ASP A 46 5.19 -16.73 2.68
C ASP A 46 5.84 -17.88 1.88
N VAL A 47 6.55 -18.76 2.59
CA VAL A 47 7.23 -19.90 1.96
C VAL A 47 6.28 -20.91 1.32
N ASP A 48 5.02 -20.93 1.74
CA ASP A 48 3.96 -21.79 1.21
C ASP A 48 3.13 -21.08 0.13
N GLU A 49 3.63 -19.95 -0.41
CA GLU A 49 2.94 -19.16 -1.43
C GLU A 49 1.60 -18.59 -0.98
N ARG A 50 1.43 -18.37 0.32
CA ARG A 50 0.21 -17.71 0.84
C ARG A 50 0.42 -16.22 0.95
N PRO A 51 -0.57 -15.40 0.55
CA PRO A 51 -0.49 -13.95 0.74
C PRO A 51 -0.59 -13.63 2.23
N VAL A 52 0.41 -12.93 2.76
CA VAL A 52 0.53 -12.60 4.19
C VAL A 52 0.57 -11.10 4.44
N GLY A 53 0.63 -10.30 3.41
CA GLY A 53 0.61 -8.85 3.54
C GLY A 53 0.49 -8.16 2.20
N PHE A 54 0.13 -6.89 2.23
CA PHE A 54 0.12 -6.07 1.03
C PHE A 54 0.39 -4.60 1.37
N VAL A 55 0.83 -3.87 0.37
CA VAL A 55 0.87 -2.41 0.38
C VAL A 55 0.24 -1.91 -0.91
N SER A 56 -0.58 -0.88 -0.81
CA SER A 56 -1.14 -0.21 -1.98
C SER A 56 -0.62 1.22 -2.08
N GLY A 57 -0.42 1.68 -3.30
CA GLY A 57 0.04 3.03 -3.58
C GLY A 57 -0.67 3.63 -4.77
N VAL A 58 -0.83 4.94 -4.73
CA VAL A 58 -1.44 5.71 -5.81
C VAL A 58 -0.51 6.86 -6.18
N GLU A 59 -0.22 6.99 -7.47
CA GLU A 59 0.55 8.14 -7.97
C GLU A 59 -0.37 9.35 -8.07
N THR A 60 0.01 10.44 -7.40
CA THR A 60 -0.72 11.69 -7.42
C THR A 60 0.11 12.72 -8.17
N THR A 61 -0.40 13.21 -9.29
CA THR A 61 0.31 14.15 -10.16
C THR A 61 -0.32 15.54 -10.08
N HIS A 62 0.51 16.55 -9.90
CA HIS A 62 0.08 17.94 -9.86
C HIS A 62 0.87 18.76 -10.89
N PRO A 63 0.24 19.76 -11.52
CA PRO A 63 0.89 20.50 -12.62
C PRO A 63 2.21 21.17 -12.28
N ASP A 64 2.37 21.63 -11.02
CA ASP A 64 3.56 22.35 -10.59
C ASP A 64 4.57 21.50 -9.83
N LYS A 65 4.14 20.38 -9.24
CA LYS A 65 4.99 19.60 -8.34
C LYS A 65 5.49 18.28 -8.93
N GLY A 66 4.84 17.80 -9.98
CA GLY A 66 5.12 16.49 -10.53
C GLY A 66 4.33 15.40 -9.83
N THR A 67 4.92 14.24 -9.63
CA THR A 67 4.22 13.04 -9.14
C THR A 67 4.78 12.59 -7.80
N GLU A 68 3.88 12.33 -6.87
CA GLU A 68 4.18 11.82 -5.53
C GLU A 68 3.42 10.51 -5.30
N MET A 69 4.06 9.53 -4.70
CA MET A 69 3.40 8.29 -4.34
C MET A 69 2.65 8.46 -3.02
N PHE A 70 1.36 8.16 -3.02
CA PHE A 70 0.56 8.06 -1.81
C PHE A 70 0.49 6.59 -1.41
N LEU A 71 1.16 6.23 -0.31
CA LEU A 71 0.98 4.92 0.30
C LEU A 71 -0.39 4.93 0.96
N TYR A 72 -1.34 4.22 0.33
CA TYR A 72 -2.73 4.27 0.76
C TYR A 72 -3.01 3.33 1.93
N GLU A 73 -2.59 2.07 1.80
CA GLU A 73 -2.89 1.06 2.82
C GLU A 73 -1.75 0.05 2.94
N LEU A 74 -1.49 -0.37 4.17
CA LEU A 74 -0.52 -1.41 4.49
C LEU A 74 -1.19 -2.37 5.48
N ALA A 75 -1.16 -3.65 5.18
CA ALA A 75 -1.64 -4.69 6.09
C ALA A 75 -0.70 -5.88 6.10
N VAL A 76 -0.52 -6.46 7.27
CA VAL A 76 0.23 -7.71 7.45
C VAL A 76 -0.64 -8.62 8.31
N ASP A 77 -0.83 -9.85 7.83
CA ASP A 77 -1.60 -10.87 8.53
C ASP A 77 -1.00 -11.12 9.93
N GLU A 78 -1.85 -11.24 10.94
CA GLU A 78 -1.40 -11.30 12.34
C GLU A 78 -0.32 -12.38 12.58
N PRO A 79 -0.47 -13.63 12.09
CA PRO A 79 0.56 -14.64 12.29
C PRO A 79 1.90 -14.31 11.64
N ALA A 80 1.91 -13.42 10.64
CA ALA A 80 3.12 -13.03 9.91
C ALA A 80 3.78 -11.76 10.45
N ARG A 81 3.18 -11.12 11.45
CA ARG A 81 3.71 -9.89 12.04
C ARG A 81 5.04 -10.13 12.76
N ARG A 82 5.83 -9.07 12.93
CA ARG A 82 7.15 -9.09 13.58
C ARG A 82 8.19 -9.92 12.83
N GLN A 83 7.98 -10.15 11.53
CA GLN A 83 8.90 -10.86 10.65
C GLN A 83 9.51 -9.94 9.58
N GLY A 84 9.23 -8.63 9.66
CA GLY A 84 9.77 -7.65 8.72
C GLY A 84 8.97 -7.46 7.43
N PHE A 85 7.81 -8.08 7.28
CA PHE A 85 6.99 -7.93 6.06
C PHE A 85 6.53 -6.49 5.84
N GLY A 86 6.06 -5.82 6.90
CA GLY A 86 5.58 -4.44 6.79
C GLY A 86 6.65 -3.49 6.27
N GLY A 87 7.82 -3.52 6.89
CA GLY A 87 8.96 -2.69 6.46
C GLY A 87 9.40 -3.00 5.03
N ALA A 88 9.47 -4.29 4.68
CA ALA A 88 9.84 -4.73 3.33
C ALA A 88 8.83 -4.26 2.28
N LEU A 89 7.55 -4.31 2.58
CA LEU A 89 6.50 -3.82 1.68
C LEU A 89 6.59 -2.31 1.46
N VAL A 90 6.81 -1.54 2.53
CA VAL A 90 6.99 -0.09 2.44
C VAL A 90 8.23 0.25 1.59
N GLU A 91 9.34 -0.42 1.84
CA GLU A 91 10.58 -0.23 1.07
C GLU A 91 10.39 -0.60 -0.41
N ALA A 92 9.66 -1.67 -0.69
CA ALA A 92 9.35 -2.09 -2.06
C ALA A 92 8.53 -1.02 -2.79
N LEU A 93 7.54 -0.43 -2.13
CA LEU A 93 6.75 0.65 -2.72
C LEU A 93 7.59 1.91 -2.93
N ALA A 94 8.47 2.24 -1.98
CA ALA A 94 9.38 3.37 -2.13
C ALA A 94 10.32 3.19 -3.32
N THR A 95 10.84 1.98 -3.52
CA THR A 95 11.68 1.64 -4.67
C THR A 95 10.91 1.83 -5.98
N LEU A 96 9.68 1.31 -6.03
CA LEU A 96 8.81 1.48 -7.19
C LEU A 96 8.52 2.96 -7.46
N ALA A 97 8.25 3.73 -6.42
CA ALA A 97 8.01 5.18 -6.54
C ALA A 97 9.21 5.89 -7.20
N ARG A 98 10.42 5.56 -6.76
CA ARG A 98 11.64 6.13 -7.36
C ARG A 98 11.78 5.72 -8.83
N GLU A 99 11.56 4.47 -9.15
CA GLU A 99 11.62 3.96 -10.52
C GLU A 99 10.58 4.62 -11.43
N ARG A 100 9.44 4.99 -10.87
CA ARG A 100 8.37 5.67 -11.59
C ARG A 100 8.56 7.18 -11.69
N GLY A 101 9.64 7.72 -11.13
CA GLY A 101 9.95 9.14 -11.19
C GLY A 101 9.20 10.00 -10.17
N CYS A 102 8.67 9.41 -9.11
CA CYS A 102 8.05 10.17 -8.04
C CYS A 102 9.11 10.97 -7.28
N TYR A 103 8.79 12.21 -6.91
CA TYR A 103 9.70 13.05 -6.12
C TYR A 103 9.68 12.67 -4.64
N GLY A 104 8.68 11.93 -4.20
CA GLY A 104 8.54 11.52 -2.81
C GLY A 104 7.40 10.54 -2.62
N MET A 105 7.22 10.15 -1.37
CA MET A 105 6.13 9.28 -0.94
C MET A 105 5.62 9.77 0.41
N PHE A 106 4.30 9.69 0.62
CA PHE A 106 3.72 10.02 1.91
C PHE A 106 2.68 8.98 2.30
N VAL A 107 2.45 8.89 3.60
CA VAL A 107 1.43 8.02 4.20
C VAL A 107 0.74 8.79 5.31
N LEU A 108 -0.55 8.54 5.50
CA LEU A 108 -1.33 9.08 6.60
C LEU A 108 -1.60 7.95 7.61
N THR A 109 -1.34 8.21 8.86
CA THR A 109 -1.65 7.29 9.96
C THR A 109 -2.02 8.09 11.20
N ASP A 110 -2.73 7.46 12.12
CA ASP A 110 -3.08 8.09 13.39
C ASP A 110 -1.82 8.27 14.24
N ASP A 111 -1.74 9.40 14.95
CA ASP A 111 -0.56 9.74 15.75
C ASP A 111 -0.36 8.86 16.98
N ASP A 112 -1.39 8.09 17.36
CA ASP A 112 -1.31 7.11 18.45
C ASP A 112 -1.03 5.68 17.96
N ASN A 113 -0.92 5.46 16.65
CA ASN A 113 -0.61 4.15 16.08
C ASN A 113 0.90 3.89 16.15
N VAL A 114 1.37 3.45 17.31
CA VAL A 114 2.80 3.27 17.61
C VAL A 114 3.45 2.26 16.65
N ALA A 115 2.76 1.15 16.37
CA ALA A 115 3.28 0.10 15.49
C ALA A 115 3.45 0.59 14.05
N ALA A 116 2.45 1.29 13.52
CA ALA A 116 2.52 1.86 12.17
C ALA A 116 3.64 2.90 12.06
N LEU A 117 3.72 3.82 13.02
CA LEU A 117 4.78 4.83 13.05
C LEU A 117 6.16 4.21 13.07
N ALA A 118 6.37 3.17 13.89
CA ALA A 118 7.64 2.46 13.96
C ALA A 118 8.00 1.81 12.61
N THR A 119 7.02 1.20 11.95
CA THR A 119 7.21 0.58 10.63
C THR A 119 7.61 1.61 9.59
N TYR A 120 6.89 2.73 9.51
CA TYR A 120 7.18 3.77 8.51
C TYR A 120 8.51 4.47 8.76
N ARG A 121 8.82 4.80 10.01
CA ARG A 121 10.13 5.40 10.37
C ARG A 121 11.27 4.44 10.06
N GLY A 122 11.11 3.17 10.38
CA GLY A 122 12.10 2.14 10.10
C GLY A 122 12.35 1.93 8.61
N ALA A 123 11.36 2.22 7.77
CA ALA A 123 11.47 2.10 6.31
C ALA A 123 11.86 3.43 5.62
N GLY A 124 12.27 4.44 6.37
CA GLY A 124 12.81 5.69 5.83
C GLY A 124 11.90 6.90 5.90
N GLY A 125 10.69 6.78 6.47
CA GLY A 125 9.82 7.93 6.70
C GLY A 125 10.43 8.84 7.76
N GLY A 126 10.88 10.03 7.37
CA GLY A 126 11.68 10.89 8.24
C GLY A 126 11.06 12.21 8.64
N LYS A 127 10.13 12.73 7.85
CA LYS A 127 9.49 14.03 8.14
C LYS A 127 8.05 13.80 8.54
N GLU A 128 7.67 14.30 9.70
CA GLU A 128 6.30 14.16 10.21
C GLU A 128 5.60 15.50 10.26
N ALA A 129 4.31 15.49 9.94
CA ALA A 129 3.43 16.63 10.10
C ALA A 129 2.11 16.15 10.68
N ARG A 130 1.47 16.99 11.48
CA ARG A 130 0.15 16.67 12.02
C ARG A 130 -0.91 17.36 11.18
N ASN A 131 -1.87 16.57 10.72
CA ASN A 131 -2.93 17.03 9.84
C ASN A 131 -4.28 16.56 10.37
N VAL A 132 -5.34 17.25 9.95
CA VAL A 132 -6.71 16.84 10.23
C VAL A 132 -7.30 16.31 8.94
N MET A 133 -7.91 15.12 8.98
CA MET A 133 -8.63 14.56 7.85
C MET A 133 -10.11 14.93 7.99
N LEU A 134 -10.69 15.49 6.92
CA LEU A 134 -12.12 15.71 6.82
C LEU A 134 -12.67 14.81 5.72
N GLU A 135 -13.78 14.19 5.98
CA GLU A 135 -14.38 13.23 5.06
C GLU A 135 -15.74 13.71 4.55
N TRP A 136 -16.02 13.41 3.29
CA TRP A 136 -17.34 13.56 2.68
C TRP A 136 -17.83 12.16 2.34
N ASP A 137 -18.92 11.71 2.93
CA ASP A 137 -19.52 10.42 2.62
C ASP A 137 -20.73 10.63 1.71
N PHE A 138 -20.61 10.20 0.45
CA PHE A 138 -21.65 10.36 -0.56
C PHE A 138 -22.60 9.16 -0.63
N ARG A 139 -22.37 8.16 0.21
CA ARG A 139 -23.23 6.97 0.24
C ARG A 139 -24.45 7.15 1.14
N GLY A 140 -24.51 8.24 1.88
CA GLY A 140 -25.63 8.58 2.74
C GLY A 140 -25.45 8.16 4.18
#